data_e0d026c87cfffab1285a7c94ed02fdc1
#
_entry.id   e0d026c87cfffab1285a7c94ed02fdc1
#
_cell.length_a   1.000
_cell.length_b   1.000
_cell.length_c   1.000
_cell.angle_alpha   90.00
_cell.angle_beta   90.00
_cell.angle_gamma   90.00
#
_symmetry.space_group_name_H-M   'P 1'
#
loop_
_entity.id
_entity.type
_entity.pdbx_description
1 polymer ?
#
loop_
_entity_poly.entity_id
_entity_poly.type
_entity_poly.pdbx_seq_one_letter_code
_entity_poly.pdbx_strand_id
1 'polypeptide(L)'
;MRNEAKLLLVERDISIRDSLQRLCDSAKGVLFLVDGQTLKGALSDGDVRRYLLGGGSIDDPVRRAANMHPMFLFDTERERAPAFMCERKISAVPIVDDAMEILDVAFLRESVPIDDVEFRELTAADLGIVLEFFDQMAGDTRAMFNRGDANRLRVIRHLSASGAEPDGEIHFAAVIRDENGQEKVVGYVFLWDIDTRIPWLGIAVREEWKGHQLGRRLLEYIDAWAKPRGYGGVMLTSVPANIRAHSLYVRMGYQYSGTYPDSEFLYIKRYPMECRRP
;
A
#
# COMPACT_ATOMS: atom_id res chain seq x y z
N MET A 1 9.12 10.28 -23.07
CA MET A 1 9.22 9.24 -22.00
C MET A 1 9.77 9.88 -20.72
N ARG A 2 9.09 9.71 -19.59
CA ARG A 2 9.46 10.26 -18.28
C ARG A 2 10.77 9.63 -17.78
N ASN A 3 11.56 10.35 -16.97
CA ASN A 3 12.81 9.82 -16.42
C ASN A 3 12.63 8.50 -15.65
N GLU A 4 11.55 8.35 -14.90
CA GLU A 4 11.21 7.12 -14.16
C GLU A 4 10.96 5.92 -15.08
N ALA A 5 10.31 6.12 -16.23
CA ALA A 5 10.08 5.07 -17.19
C ALA A 5 11.39 4.50 -17.74
N LYS A 6 12.41 5.36 -17.92
CA LYS A 6 13.73 4.93 -18.37
C LYS A 6 14.45 4.01 -17.38
N LEU A 7 14.21 4.19 -16.08
CA LEU A 7 14.82 3.35 -15.04
C LEU A 7 14.32 1.91 -15.08
N LEU A 8 13.13 1.68 -15.66
CA LEU A 8 12.55 0.35 -15.79
C LEU A 8 12.96 -0.39 -17.06
N LEU A 9 13.64 0.28 -17.99
CA LEU A 9 14.09 -0.34 -19.23
C LEU A 9 15.50 -0.92 -19.05
N VAL A 10 15.65 -2.17 -19.44
CA VAL A 10 16.93 -2.87 -19.37
C VAL A 10 17.20 -3.62 -20.66
N GLU A 11 18.46 -3.63 -21.10
CA GLU A 11 18.87 -4.47 -22.23
C GLU A 11 18.73 -5.94 -21.85
N ARG A 12 18.27 -6.76 -22.79
CA ARG A 12 17.93 -8.18 -22.58
C ARG A 12 19.12 -9.07 -22.19
N ASP A 13 20.35 -8.58 -22.33
CA ASP A 13 21.58 -9.34 -22.08
C ASP A 13 22.29 -8.97 -20.78
N ILE A 14 21.75 -8.04 -19.97
CA ILE A 14 22.29 -7.80 -18.63
C ILE A 14 22.16 -9.06 -17.74
N SER A 15 22.98 -9.14 -16.70
CA SER A 15 22.87 -10.25 -15.74
C SER A 15 21.62 -10.15 -14.88
N ILE A 16 21.16 -11.29 -14.36
CA ILE A 16 20.09 -11.32 -13.33
C ILE A 16 20.54 -10.56 -12.10
N ARG A 17 21.81 -10.58 -11.73
CA ARG A 17 22.39 -9.79 -10.64
C ARG A 17 22.14 -8.30 -10.83
N ASP A 18 22.48 -7.75 -11.99
CA ASP A 18 22.30 -6.33 -12.29
C ASP A 18 20.81 -5.96 -12.38
N SER A 19 19.98 -6.88 -12.90
CA SER A 19 18.53 -6.67 -12.95
C SER A 19 17.89 -6.66 -11.56
N LEU A 20 18.36 -7.47 -10.61
CA LEU A 20 17.93 -7.43 -9.22
C LEU A 20 18.24 -6.10 -8.55
N GLN A 21 19.46 -5.57 -8.79
CA GLN A 21 19.82 -4.25 -8.28
C GLN A 21 18.85 -3.18 -8.81
N ARG A 22 18.56 -3.20 -10.12
CA ARG A 22 17.61 -2.24 -10.72
C ARG A 22 16.17 -2.43 -10.24
N LEU A 23 15.72 -3.67 -9.98
CA LEU A 23 14.41 -3.92 -9.36
C LEU A 23 14.32 -3.30 -7.96
N CYS A 24 15.40 -3.43 -7.16
CA CYS A 24 15.49 -2.79 -5.85
C CYS A 24 15.47 -1.27 -5.95
N ASP A 25 16.27 -0.69 -6.85
CA ASP A 25 16.41 0.76 -6.99
C ASP A 25 15.14 1.42 -7.52
N SER A 26 14.45 0.75 -8.45
CA SER A 26 13.20 1.27 -9.03
C SER A 26 12.00 1.19 -8.07
N ALA A 27 12.03 0.29 -7.08
CA ALA A 27 10.94 -0.01 -6.15
C ALA A 27 9.57 -0.35 -6.81
N LYS A 28 9.54 -0.58 -8.13
CA LYS A 28 8.30 -0.87 -8.90
C LYS A 28 8.04 -2.36 -9.08
N GLY A 29 9.04 -3.23 -8.75
CA GLY A 29 8.91 -4.70 -8.79
C GLY A 29 8.83 -5.30 -10.20
N VAL A 30 9.09 -4.51 -11.24
CA VAL A 30 9.10 -4.94 -12.64
C VAL A 30 10.13 -4.16 -13.45
N LEU A 31 10.76 -4.85 -14.41
CA LEU A 31 11.60 -4.25 -15.47
C LEU A 31 11.07 -4.70 -16.83
N PHE A 32 11.29 -3.87 -17.85
CA PHE A 32 10.95 -4.20 -19.22
C PHE A 32 12.22 -4.40 -20.02
N LEU A 33 12.34 -5.55 -20.65
CA LEU A 33 13.48 -5.90 -21.47
C LEU A 33 13.31 -5.28 -22.85
N VAL A 34 14.33 -4.61 -23.30
CA VAL A 34 14.36 -3.96 -24.62
C VAL A 34 15.53 -4.44 -25.46
N ASP A 35 15.39 -4.25 -26.76
CA ASP A 35 16.46 -4.31 -27.76
C ASP A 35 16.46 -2.94 -28.46
N GLY A 36 17.36 -2.06 -28.03
CA GLY A 36 17.24 -0.63 -28.33
C GLY A 36 16.03 0.01 -27.64
N GLN A 37 14.97 0.32 -28.39
CA GLN A 37 13.69 0.80 -27.83
C GLN A 37 12.56 -0.21 -27.97
N THR A 38 12.79 -1.31 -28.65
CA THR A 38 11.76 -2.32 -28.91
C THR A 38 11.51 -3.19 -27.69
N LEU A 39 10.29 -3.30 -27.24
CA LEU A 39 9.88 -4.17 -26.14
C LEU A 39 10.10 -5.65 -26.51
N LYS A 40 10.81 -6.40 -25.66
CA LYS A 40 11.10 -7.83 -25.86
C LYS A 40 10.60 -8.70 -24.73
N GLY A 41 10.45 -8.17 -23.51
CA GLY A 41 10.06 -8.96 -22.37
C GLY A 41 9.76 -8.12 -21.15
N ALA A 42 9.36 -8.80 -20.07
CA ALA A 42 9.22 -8.22 -18.74
C ALA A 42 9.80 -9.17 -17.70
N LEU A 43 10.38 -8.62 -16.65
CA LEU A 43 10.96 -9.34 -15.53
C LEU A 43 10.38 -8.81 -14.24
N SER A 44 9.85 -9.70 -13.41
CA SER A 44 9.43 -9.38 -12.03
C SER A 44 10.30 -10.09 -11.00
N ASP A 45 10.23 -9.65 -9.74
CA ASP A 45 10.86 -10.37 -8.61
C ASP A 45 10.44 -11.85 -8.55
N GLY A 46 9.17 -12.13 -8.90
CA GLY A 46 8.65 -13.49 -8.95
C GLY A 46 9.30 -14.34 -10.03
N ASP A 47 9.61 -13.75 -11.18
CA ASP A 47 10.27 -14.46 -12.28
C ASP A 47 11.71 -14.81 -11.90
N VAL A 48 12.44 -13.87 -11.34
CA VAL A 48 13.82 -14.11 -10.84
C VAL A 48 13.83 -15.22 -9.80
N ARG A 49 12.91 -15.16 -8.83
CA ARG A 49 12.82 -16.16 -7.78
C ARG A 49 12.54 -17.55 -8.33
N ARG A 50 11.59 -17.68 -9.26
CA ARG A 50 11.28 -18.96 -9.91
C ARG A 50 12.46 -19.51 -10.66
N TYR A 51 13.19 -18.66 -11.41
CA TYR A 51 14.35 -19.04 -12.16
C TYR A 51 15.47 -19.58 -11.28
N LEU A 52 15.81 -18.88 -10.20
CA LEU A 52 16.85 -19.28 -9.25
C LEU A 52 16.48 -20.58 -8.51
N LEU A 53 15.23 -20.73 -8.09
CA LEU A 53 14.72 -21.97 -7.46
C LEU A 53 14.74 -23.16 -8.45
N GLY A 54 14.64 -22.89 -9.74
CA GLY A 54 14.80 -23.89 -10.80
C GLY A 54 16.25 -24.28 -11.13
N GLY A 55 17.24 -23.75 -10.39
CA GLY A 55 18.65 -24.05 -10.57
C GLY A 55 19.38 -23.11 -11.53
N GLY A 56 18.77 -21.99 -11.91
CA GLY A 56 19.43 -20.92 -12.69
C GLY A 56 20.46 -20.16 -11.88
N SER A 57 21.39 -19.50 -12.56
CA SER A 57 22.45 -18.68 -11.95
C SER A 57 22.09 -17.19 -11.93
N ILE A 58 22.52 -16.49 -10.88
CA ILE A 58 22.41 -15.04 -10.78
C ILE A 58 23.25 -14.31 -11.84
N ASP A 59 24.27 -14.96 -12.38
CA ASP A 59 25.16 -14.43 -13.41
C ASP A 59 24.66 -14.74 -14.83
N ASP A 60 23.55 -15.47 -14.97
CA ASP A 60 22.90 -15.71 -16.25
C ASP A 60 22.28 -14.43 -16.83
N PRO A 61 22.15 -14.33 -18.18
CA PRO A 61 21.46 -13.20 -18.80
C PRO A 61 19.98 -13.18 -18.43
N VAL A 62 19.46 -11.98 -18.19
CA VAL A 62 18.11 -11.74 -17.68
C VAL A 62 17.01 -12.35 -18.55
N ARG A 63 17.22 -12.46 -19.88
CA ARG A 63 16.27 -13.09 -20.82
C ARG A 63 15.92 -14.54 -20.48
N ARG A 64 16.75 -15.25 -19.69
CA ARG A 64 16.45 -16.62 -19.25
C ARG A 64 15.39 -16.70 -18.17
N ALA A 65 15.25 -15.64 -17.35
CA ALA A 65 14.27 -15.54 -16.29
C ALA A 65 13.01 -14.80 -16.72
N ALA A 66 13.13 -13.92 -17.72
CA ALA A 66 12.07 -12.99 -18.11
C ALA A 66 10.91 -13.67 -18.85
N ASN A 67 9.72 -13.11 -18.68
CA ASN A 67 8.57 -13.39 -19.52
C ASN A 67 8.75 -12.71 -20.89
N MET A 68 8.94 -13.49 -21.94
CA MET A 68 9.15 -13.00 -23.31
C MET A 68 7.84 -12.65 -24.03
N HIS A 69 6.69 -12.76 -23.37
CA HIS A 69 5.38 -12.32 -23.84
C HIS A 69 4.80 -11.28 -22.85
N PRO A 70 5.43 -10.10 -22.77
CA PRO A 70 5.01 -9.07 -21.83
C PRO A 70 3.62 -8.53 -22.16
N MET A 71 2.89 -8.11 -21.13
CA MET A 71 1.68 -7.32 -21.34
C MET A 71 2.08 -5.89 -21.73
N PHE A 72 1.37 -5.32 -22.68
CA PHE A 72 1.55 -3.94 -23.15
C PHE A 72 0.22 -3.35 -23.62
N LEU A 73 0.17 -2.05 -23.85
CA LEU A 73 -0.91 -1.35 -24.53
C LEU A 73 -0.35 -0.56 -25.70
N PHE A 74 -1.12 -0.46 -26.77
CA PHE A 74 -0.83 0.49 -27.83
C PHE A 74 -1.12 1.93 -27.38
N ASP A 75 -0.46 2.91 -27.97
CA ASP A 75 -0.65 4.32 -27.61
C ASP A 75 -2.11 4.77 -27.77
N THR A 76 -2.84 4.22 -28.73
CA THR A 76 -4.28 4.43 -28.91
C THR A 76 -5.14 3.93 -27.75
N GLU A 77 -4.61 3.05 -26.91
CA GLU A 77 -5.27 2.46 -25.75
C GLU A 77 -4.77 3.05 -24.42
N ARG A 78 -3.94 4.08 -24.46
CA ARG A 78 -3.30 4.70 -23.29
C ARG A 78 -4.28 5.02 -22.16
N GLU A 79 -5.46 5.51 -22.48
CA GLU A 79 -6.49 5.89 -21.51
C GLU A 79 -7.04 4.68 -20.73
N ARG A 80 -6.93 3.48 -21.30
CA ARG A 80 -7.35 2.23 -20.64
C ARG A 80 -6.32 1.70 -19.62
N ALA A 81 -5.11 2.28 -19.59
CA ALA A 81 -4.02 1.74 -18.79
C ALA A 81 -4.38 1.55 -17.29
N PRO A 82 -5.07 2.48 -16.60
CA PRO A 82 -5.44 2.27 -15.20
C PRO A 82 -6.38 1.07 -15.00
N ALA A 83 -7.41 0.94 -15.82
CA ALA A 83 -8.37 -0.16 -15.76
C ALA A 83 -7.69 -1.50 -16.09
N PHE A 84 -6.86 -1.53 -17.13
CA PHE A 84 -6.09 -2.71 -17.55
C PHE A 84 -5.13 -3.18 -16.45
N MET A 85 -4.40 -2.27 -15.82
CA MET A 85 -3.49 -2.61 -14.72
C MET A 85 -4.22 -3.14 -13.50
N CYS A 86 -5.38 -2.57 -13.15
CA CYS A 86 -6.22 -3.08 -12.06
C CYS A 86 -6.74 -4.49 -12.34
N GLU A 87 -7.27 -4.73 -13.53
CA GLU A 87 -7.79 -6.06 -13.95
C GLU A 87 -6.70 -7.13 -13.92
N ARG A 88 -5.51 -6.79 -14.44
CA ARG A 88 -4.36 -7.70 -14.54
C ARG A 88 -3.51 -7.77 -13.27
N LYS A 89 -3.83 -6.95 -12.26
CA LYS A 89 -3.08 -6.85 -10.99
C LYS A 89 -1.59 -6.56 -11.19
N ILE A 90 -1.27 -5.66 -12.13
CA ILE A 90 0.09 -5.21 -12.43
C ILE A 90 0.24 -3.74 -12.07
N SER A 91 1.45 -3.33 -11.68
CA SER A 91 1.77 -1.97 -11.21
C SER A 91 2.25 -1.03 -12.33
N ALA A 92 2.67 -1.58 -13.46
CA ALA A 92 3.15 -0.83 -14.61
C ALA A 92 2.85 -1.58 -15.90
N VAL A 93 2.61 -0.82 -16.98
CA VAL A 93 2.41 -1.37 -18.32
C VAL A 93 3.11 -0.49 -19.36
N PRO A 94 3.94 -1.04 -20.26
CA PRO A 94 4.56 -0.28 -21.34
C PRO A 94 3.51 0.13 -22.38
N ILE A 95 3.62 1.37 -22.83
CA ILE A 95 2.84 1.93 -23.94
C ILE A 95 3.75 1.89 -25.16
N VAL A 96 3.31 1.21 -26.20
CA VAL A 96 4.11 1.00 -27.41
C VAL A 96 3.42 1.53 -28.66
N ASP A 97 4.19 1.74 -29.71
CA ASP A 97 3.69 1.99 -31.06
C ASP A 97 3.51 0.68 -31.87
N ASP A 98 3.12 0.81 -33.12
CA ASP A 98 2.92 -0.33 -34.03
C ASP A 98 4.22 -1.10 -34.36
N ALA A 99 5.39 -0.50 -34.13
CA ALA A 99 6.69 -1.13 -34.26
C ALA A 99 7.17 -1.81 -32.97
N MET A 100 6.34 -1.83 -31.91
CA MET A 100 6.66 -2.30 -30.58
C MET A 100 7.75 -1.48 -29.89
N GLU A 101 8.00 -0.24 -30.31
CA GLU A 101 8.88 0.67 -29.61
C GLU A 101 8.17 1.27 -28.40
N ILE A 102 8.88 1.30 -27.26
CA ILE A 102 8.30 1.86 -26.01
C ILE A 102 8.27 3.39 -26.11
N LEU A 103 7.07 3.93 -26.17
CA LEU A 103 6.83 5.37 -26.12
C LEU A 103 6.81 5.91 -24.70
N ASP A 104 6.25 5.12 -23.78
CA ASP A 104 6.14 5.47 -22.36
C ASP A 104 5.89 4.21 -21.52
N VAL A 105 5.94 4.34 -20.20
CA VAL A 105 5.45 3.34 -19.26
C VAL A 105 4.34 4.01 -18.45
N ALA A 106 3.14 3.46 -18.52
CA ALA A 106 2.06 3.85 -17.63
C ALA A 106 2.24 3.11 -16.30
N PHE A 107 2.13 3.85 -15.23
CA PHE A 107 2.08 3.32 -13.87
C PHE A 107 0.63 3.30 -13.41
N LEU A 108 0.27 2.29 -12.63
CA LEU A 108 -0.97 2.35 -11.90
C LEU A 108 -0.87 3.64 -11.08
N ARG A 109 -1.69 4.64 -11.41
CA ARG A 109 -1.52 6.07 -11.09
C ARG A 109 -0.55 6.25 -9.94
N GLU A 110 0.51 7.02 -10.17
CA GLU A 110 1.16 7.70 -9.05
C GLU A 110 0.04 8.41 -8.33
N SER A 111 -0.40 7.80 -7.23
CA SER A 111 -1.10 8.53 -6.20
C SER A 111 -0.38 9.86 -6.07
N VAL A 112 -1.13 10.94 -5.92
CA VAL A 112 -0.65 12.24 -5.41
C VAL A 112 0.62 11.96 -4.60
N PRO A 113 1.76 12.61 -4.92
CA PRO A 113 3.01 12.32 -4.23
C PRO A 113 2.71 12.14 -2.76
N ILE A 114 3.19 11.09 -2.13
CA ILE A 114 2.86 10.80 -0.72
C ILE A 114 3.17 12.02 0.16
N ASP A 115 4.02 12.91 -0.32
CA ASP A 115 4.36 14.18 0.29
C ASP A 115 3.18 15.19 0.31
N ASP A 116 2.19 15.04 -0.56
CA ASP A 116 0.96 15.84 -0.60
C ASP A 116 -0.19 15.21 0.23
N VAL A 117 0.08 14.12 0.96
CA VAL A 117 -0.88 13.49 1.87
C VAL A 117 -0.73 14.09 3.27
N GLU A 118 -1.76 14.78 3.72
CA GLU A 118 -1.85 15.29 5.09
C GLU A 118 -2.34 14.19 6.03
N PHE A 119 -1.62 13.96 7.13
CA PHE A 119 -2.03 13.05 8.19
C PHE A 119 -2.51 13.88 9.37
N ARG A 120 -3.77 13.75 9.75
CA ARG A 120 -4.33 14.55 10.84
C ARG A 120 -5.41 13.80 11.62
N GLU A 121 -5.64 14.26 12.83
CA GLU A 121 -6.76 13.85 13.64
C GLU A 121 -8.06 14.35 13.01
N LEU A 122 -9.11 13.53 13.08
CA LEU A 122 -10.43 13.86 12.56
C LEU A 122 -11.21 14.68 13.57
N THR A 123 -11.97 15.63 13.07
CA THR A 123 -12.88 16.49 13.82
C THR A 123 -14.31 16.35 13.32
N ALA A 124 -15.26 16.94 14.01
CA ALA A 124 -16.67 16.93 13.59
C ALA A 124 -16.86 17.50 12.16
N ALA A 125 -16.01 18.44 11.73
CA ALA A 125 -16.08 18.99 10.37
C ALA A 125 -15.74 17.96 9.28
N ASP A 126 -15.03 16.90 9.62
CA ASP A 126 -14.57 15.86 8.69
C ASP A 126 -15.61 14.77 8.45
N LEU A 127 -16.74 14.79 9.15
CA LEU A 127 -17.73 13.72 9.10
C LEU A 127 -18.14 13.39 7.66
N GLY A 128 -18.37 14.40 6.82
CA GLY A 128 -18.78 14.22 5.42
C GLY A 128 -17.78 13.43 4.59
N ILE A 129 -16.51 13.85 4.62
CA ILE A 129 -15.43 13.20 3.83
C ILE A 129 -15.08 11.80 4.33
N VAL A 130 -15.25 11.54 5.63
CA VAL A 130 -15.05 10.21 6.23
C VAL A 130 -16.21 9.28 5.86
N LEU A 131 -17.45 9.74 5.86
CA LEU A 131 -18.56 8.93 5.39
C LEU A 131 -18.42 8.54 3.93
N GLU A 132 -17.99 9.46 3.07
CA GLU A 132 -17.68 9.16 1.67
C GLU A 132 -16.60 8.08 1.54
N PHE A 133 -15.55 8.10 2.39
CA PHE A 133 -14.53 7.05 2.44
C PHE A 133 -15.14 5.68 2.70
N PHE A 134 -16.06 5.55 3.67
CA PHE A 134 -16.74 4.29 3.97
C PHE A 134 -17.70 3.86 2.87
N ASP A 135 -18.45 4.78 2.28
CA ASP A 135 -19.43 4.50 1.23
C ASP A 135 -18.76 4.02 -0.08
N GLN A 136 -17.57 4.53 -0.39
CA GLN A 136 -16.79 4.15 -1.57
C GLN A 136 -15.80 3.00 -1.31
N MET A 137 -15.84 2.37 -0.12
CA MET A 137 -14.95 1.26 0.21
C MET A 137 -15.27 0.03 -0.65
N ALA A 138 -14.24 -0.53 -1.31
CA ALA A 138 -14.38 -1.74 -2.12
C ALA A 138 -14.89 -2.93 -1.29
N GLY A 139 -15.64 -3.83 -1.93
CA GLY A 139 -16.34 -4.94 -1.27
C GLY A 139 -15.45 -5.78 -0.36
N ASP A 140 -14.26 -6.18 -0.83
CA ASP A 140 -13.33 -6.99 -0.04
C ASP A 140 -12.79 -6.21 1.18
N THR A 141 -12.43 -4.94 0.99
CA THR A 141 -11.98 -4.08 2.10
C THR A 141 -13.11 -3.83 3.09
N ARG A 142 -14.34 -3.60 2.61
CA ARG A 142 -15.52 -3.44 3.46
C ARG A 142 -15.78 -4.72 4.28
N ALA A 143 -15.72 -5.89 3.66
CA ALA A 143 -15.93 -7.16 4.34
C ALA A 143 -14.88 -7.45 5.42
N MET A 144 -13.63 -7.02 5.21
CA MET A 144 -12.53 -7.26 6.15
C MET A 144 -12.46 -6.20 7.27
N PHE A 145 -12.78 -4.95 6.96
CA PHE A 145 -12.58 -3.83 7.87
C PHE A 145 -13.86 -3.29 8.50
N ASN A 146 -14.97 -3.29 7.78
CA ASN A 146 -16.22 -2.63 8.20
C ASN A 146 -17.42 -3.60 8.21
N ARG A 147 -17.26 -4.76 8.84
CA ARG A 147 -18.33 -5.77 8.96
C ARG A 147 -19.56 -5.17 9.63
N GLY A 148 -20.69 -5.26 8.94
CA GLY A 148 -21.96 -4.76 9.46
C GLY A 148 -21.94 -3.25 9.78
N ASP A 149 -21.11 -2.48 9.06
CA ASP A 149 -20.92 -1.04 9.25
C ASP A 149 -20.44 -0.61 10.65
N ALA A 150 -19.84 -1.53 11.41
CA ALA A 150 -19.42 -1.27 12.79
C ALA A 150 -18.47 -0.08 12.91
N ASN A 151 -17.42 -0.02 12.08
CA ASN A 151 -16.44 1.07 12.13
C ASN A 151 -17.02 2.39 11.57
N ARG A 152 -17.91 2.33 10.60
CA ARG A 152 -18.66 3.50 10.13
C ARG A 152 -19.54 4.10 11.22
N LEU A 153 -20.27 3.27 11.96
CA LEU A 153 -21.09 3.72 13.08
C LEU A 153 -20.26 4.26 14.24
N ARG A 154 -19.09 3.68 14.47
CA ARG A 154 -18.12 4.12 15.48
C ARG A 154 -17.65 5.54 15.21
N VAL A 155 -17.16 5.83 14.00
CA VAL A 155 -16.69 7.17 13.65
C VAL A 155 -17.82 8.22 13.64
N ILE A 156 -19.03 7.84 13.23
CA ILE A 156 -20.21 8.72 13.32
C ILE A 156 -20.45 9.12 14.77
N ARG A 157 -20.45 8.17 15.69
CA ARG A 157 -20.66 8.43 17.12
C ARG A 157 -19.58 9.35 17.66
N HIS A 158 -18.32 9.04 17.39
CA HIS A 158 -17.17 9.82 17.84
C HIS A 158 -17.23 11.28 17.34
N LEU A 159 -17.40 11.50 16.03
CA LEU A 159 -17.39 12.83 15.43
C LEU A 159 -18.70 13.63 15.67
N SER A 160 -19.80 12.96 16.02
CA SER A 160 -21.08 13.63 16.33
C SER A 160 -21.24 13.97 17.82
N ALA A 161 -20.36 13.49 18.68
CA ALA A 161 -20.40 13.74 20.12
C ALA A 161 -19.96 15.17 20.43
N SER A 162 -20.87 16.13 20.40
CA SER A 162 -20.63 17.51 20.81
C SER A 162 -20.42 17.59 22.31
N GLY A 163 -19.15 17.66 22.78
CA GLY A 163 -18.82 17.95 24.19
C GLY A 163 -19.05 16.82 25.19
N ALA A 164 -19.23 15.60 24.75
CA ALA A 164 -19.20 14.43 25.60
C ALA A 164 -17.75 14.10 26.01
N GLU A 165 -17.59 13.42 27.18
CA GLU A 165 -16.34 12.82 27.61
C GLU A 165 -15.73 12.01 26.45
N PRO A 166 -14.39 11.99 26.28
CA PRO A 166 -13.75 11.17 25.26
C PRO A 166 -14.26 9.72 25.37
N ASP A 167 -14.80 9.20 24.30
CA ASP A 167 -15.39 7.85 24.25
C ASP A 167 -14.34 6.72 24.30
N GLY A 168 -13.12 7.04 24.71
CA GLY A 168 -11.98 6.12 24.73
C GLY A 168 -11.44 5.80 23.34
N GLU A 169 -11.72 6.65 22.36
CA GLU A 169 -11.30 6.48 20.97
C GLU A 169 -10.60 7.72 20.42
N ILE A 170 -9.77 7.54 19.41
CA ILE A 170 -9.18 8.64 18.62
C ILE A 170 -9.06 8.22 17.16
N HIS A 171 -9.38 9.11 16.25
CA HIS A 171 -9.50 8.82 14.83
C HIS A 171 -8.63 9.76 14.00
N PHE A 172 -7.91 9.20 13.04
CA PHE A 172 -7.03 9.93 12.14
C PHE A 172 -7.32 9.57 10.69
N ALA A 173 -7.00 10.48 9.79
CA ALA A 173 -7.06 10.24 8.36
C ALA A 173 -5.80 10.69 7.64
N ALA A 174 -5.54 10.03 6.53
CA ALA A 174 -4.71 10.51 5.46
C ALA A 174 -5.61 11.20 4.44
N VAL A 175 -5.43 12.50 4.26
CA VAL A 175 -6.28 13.38 3.45
C VAL A 175 -5.47 13.93 2.28
N ILE A 176 -6.08 13.98 1.13
CA ILE A 176 -5.54 14.66 -0.06
C ILE A 176 -6.51 15.75 -0.52
N ARG A 177 -6.00 16.66 -1.35
CA ARG A 177 -6.84 17.57 -2.14
C ARG A 177 -6.89 17.09 -3.56
N ASP A 178 -8.09 16.95 -4.11
CA ASP A 178 -8.25 16.61 -5.52
C ASP A 178 -8.00 17.82 -6.43
N GLU A 179 -8.10 17.62 -7.75
CA GLU A 179 -7.88 18.64 -8.76
C GLU A 179 -8.82 19.85 -8.62
N ASN A 180 -9.95 19.68 -7.93
CA ASN A 180 -10.92 20.74 -7.63
C ASN A 180 -10.67 21.39 -6.25
N GLY A 181 -9.61 20.99 -5.54
CA GLY A 181 -9.29 21.45 -4.20
C GLY A 181 -10.17 20.84 -3.09
N GLN A 182 -10.98 19.82 -3.40
CA GLN A 182 -11.82 19.13 -2.42
C GLN A 182 -11.00 18.11 -1.63
N GLU A 183 -11.20 18.10 -0.32
CA GLU A 183 -10.53 17.13 0.56
C GLU A 183 -11.18 15.75 0.42
N LYS A 184 -10.33 14.74 0.33
CA LYS A 184 -10.72 13.32 0.28
C LYS A 184 -9.89 12.48 1.22
N VAL A 185 -10.56 11.63 2.00
CA VAL A 185 -9.88 10.63 2.83
C VAL A 185 -9.45 9.47 1.94
N VAL A 186 -8.15 9.18 1.94
CA VAL A 186 -7.53 8.06 1.18
C VAL A 186 -7.04 6.94 2.09
N GLY A 187 -6.89 7.22 3.38
CA GLY A 187 -6.56 6.26 4.42
C GLY A 187 -7.17 6.67 5.75
N TYR A 188 -7.52 5.69 6.55
CA TYR A 188 -8.16 5.88 7.83
C TYR A 188 -7.55 4.95 8.87
N VAL A 189 -7.27 5.48 10.05
CA VAL A 189 -6.73 4.71 11.17
C VAL A 189 -7.29 5.26 12.47
N PHE A 190 -7.59 4.38 13.40
CA PHE A 190 -8.10 4.78 14.70
C PHE A 190 -7.61 3.85 15.80
N LEU A 191 -7.62 4.36 17.01
CA LEU A 191 -7.37 3.61 18.23
C LEU A 191 -8.62 3.62 19.09
N TRP A 192 -8.88 2.50 19.78
CA TRP A 192 -9.92 2.42 20.81
C TRP A 192 -9.36 1.73 22.06
N ASP A 193 -10.09 1.86 23.17
CA ASP A 193 -9.60 1.52 24.51
C ASP A 193 -8.28 2.26 24.82
N ILE A 194 -8.22 3.58 24.50
CA ILE A 194 -7.02 4.41 24.67
C ILE A 194 -6.66 4.70 26.13
N ASP A 195 -7.52 4.37 27.07
CA ASP A 195 -7.26 4.35 28.52
C ASP A 195 -6.42 3.14 28.94
N THR A 196 -6.26 2.17 28.05
CA THR A 196 -5.40 1.00 28.28
C THR A 196 -3.94 1.25 27.88
N ARG A 197 -3.03 0.43 28.40
CA ARG A 197 -1.61 0.55 28.07
C ARG A 197 -1.29 0.16 26.62
N ILE A 198 -2.08 -0.71 26.02
CA ILE A 198 -1.92 -1.23 24.65
C ILE A 198 -3.29 -1.15 23.98
N PRO A 199 -3.66 0.01 23.39
CA PRO A 199 -4.94 0.17 22.71
C PRO A 199 -5.02 -0.70 21.46
N TRP A 200 -6.25 -0.94 21.03
CA TRP A 200 -6.55 -1.57 19.76
C TRP A 200 -6.40 -0.59 18.61
N LEU A 201 -6.05 -1.10 17.43
CA LEU A 201 -5.86 -0.33 16.22
C LEU A 201 -6.70 -0.90 15.07
N GLY A 202 -7.44 -0.04 14.40
CA GLY A 202 -8.09 -0.33 13.13
C GLY A 202 -7.50 0.53 12.01
N ILE A 203 -7.25 -0.06 10.84
CA ILE A 203 -6.65 0.64 9.69
C ILE A 203 -7.29 0.20 8.39
N ALA A 204 -7.60 1.15 7.52
CA ALA A 204 -8.02 0.92 6.15
C ALA A 204 -7.41 1.92 5.18
N VAL A 205 -7.18 1.49 3.95
CA VAL A 205 -6.65 2.30 2.85
C VAL A 205 -7.55 2.08 1.64
N ARG A 206 -7.88 3.16 0.90
CA ARG A 206 -8.60 3.07 -0.37
C ARG A 206 -7.88 2.13 -1.33
N GLU A 207 -8.65 1.42 -2.17
CA GLU A 207 -8.13 0.39 -3.06
C GLU A 207 -7.03 0.94 -4.00
N GLU A 208 -7.28 2.11 -4.58
CA GLU A 208 -6.36 2.80 -5.48
C GLU A 208 -5.07 3.27 -4.81
N TRP A 209 -5.04 3.33 -3.47
CA TRP A 209 -3.87 3.72 -2.67
C TRP A 209 -3.12 2.53 -2.06
N LYS A 210 -3.61 1.32 -2.27
CA LYS A 210 -2.91 0.11 -1.83
C LYS A 210 -1.66 -0.13 -2.69
N GLY A 211 -0.57 -0.48 -2.01
CA GLY A 211 0.74 -0.67 -2.68
C GLY A 211 1.62 0.59 -2.70
N HIS A 212 1.09 1.77 -2.39
CA HIS A 212 1.78 3.04 -2.37
C HIS A 212 2.32 3.44 -0.99
N GLN A 213 2.64 2.47 -0.16
CA GLN A 213 3.17 2.64 1.20
C GLN A 213 2.27 3.42 2.18
N LEU A 214 1.05 3.82 1.79
CA LEU A 214 0.16 4.62 2.64
C LEU A 214 -0.17 3.91 3.96
N GLY A 215 -0.44 2.59 3.92
CA GLY A 215 -0.69 1.82 5.13
C GLY A 215 0.52 1.80 6.08
N ARG A 216 1.75 1.77 5.54
CA ARG A 216 2.97 1.89 6.34
C ARG A 216 3.03 3.26 7.03
N ARG A 217 2.82 4.35 6.30
CA ARG A 217 2.87 5.71 6.86
C ARG A 217 1.79 5.97 7.90
N LEU A 218 0.59 5.40 7.73
CA LEU A 218 -0.45 5.45 8.76
C LEU A 218 0.00 4.77 10.06
N LEU A 219 0.64 3.60 9.97
CA LEU A 219 1.18 2.90 11.15
C LEU A 219 2.35 3.67 11.78
N GLU A 220 3.24 4.27 10.97
CA GLU A 220 4.32 5.15 11.44
C GLU A 220 3.75 6.39 12.14
N TYR A 221 2.67 6.97 11.62
CA TYR A 221 1.97 8.09 12.23
C TYR A 221 1.40 7.73 13.61
N ILE A 222 0.76 6.57 13.72
CA ILE A 222 0.28 6.05 15.02
C ILE A 222 1.43 5.81 15.99
N ASP A 223 2.55 5.24 15.54
CA ASP A 223 3.73 5.07 16.37
C ASP A 223 4.24 6.41 16.91
N ALA A 224 4.33 7.42 16.04
CA ALA A 224 4.77 8.77 16.40
C ALA A 224 3.78 9.47 17.36
N TRP A 225 2.50 9.16 17.26
CA TRP A 225 1.47 9.68 18.16
C TRP A 225 1.48 8.96 19.52
N ALA A 226 1.59 7.63 19.54
CA ALA A 226 1.41 6.81 20.73
C ALA A 226 2.66 6.75 21.64
N LYS A 227 3.86 6.64 21.06
CA LYS A 227 5.11 6.50 21.84
C LYS A 227 5.35 7.67 22.82
N PRO A 228 5.28 8.95 22.40
CA PRO A 228 5.51 10.08 23.31
C PRO A 228 4.45 10.17 24.42
N ARG A 229 3.27 9.59 24.21
CA ARG A 229 2.16 9.56 25.16
C ARG A 229 2.28 8.43 26.19
N GLY A 230 3.34 7.60 26.08
CA GLY A 230 3.65 6.57 27.08
C GLY A 230 2.88 5.25 26.90
N TYR A 231 2.24 5.04 25.74
CA TYR A 231 1.66 3.74 25.44
C TYR A 231 2.73 2.65 25.39
N GLY A 232 2.39 1.45 25.86
CA GLY A 232 3.30 0.30 25.86
C GLY A 232 3.35 -0.45 24.53
N GLY A 233 2.50 -0.06 23.59
CA GLY A 233 2.36 -0.68 22.28
C GLY A 233 0.99 -0.42 21.67
N VAL A 234 0.71 -1.10 20.56
CA VAL A 234 -0.61 -1.15 19.92
C VAL A 234 -0.89 -2.58 19.46
N MET A 235 -2.16 -2.96 19.40
CA MET A 235 -2.56 -4.28 18.93
C MET A 235 -3.69 -4.20 17.92
N LEU A 236 -3.80 -5.22 17.08
CA LEU A 236 -4.84 -5.31 16.05
C LEU A 236 -5.16 -6.77 15.74
N THR A 237 -6.32 -7.00 15.13
CA THR A 237 -6.63 -8.29 14.51
C THR A 237 -6.73 -8.16 13.00
N SER A 238 -6.57 -9.29 12.32
CA SER A 238 -6.70 -9.38 10.87
C SER A 238 -7.18 -10.76 10.46
N VAL A 239 -8.10 -10.80 9.49
CA VAL A 239 -8.58 -12.07 8.94
C VAL A 239 -7.43 -12.83 8.25
N PRO A 240 -7.37 -14.18 8.34
CA PRO A 240 -6.30 -14.98 7.74
C PRO A 240 -6.11 -14.75 6.23
N ALA A 241 -7.17 -14.44 5.51
CA ALA A 241 -7.12 -14.16 4.07
C ALA A 241 -6.41 -12.85 3.69
N ASN A 242 -6.15 -11.94 4.64
CA ASN A 242 -5.53 -10.64 4.38
C ASN A 242 -4.00 -10.72 4.37
N ILE A 243 -3.43 -11.52 3.47
CA ILE A 243 -1.98 -11.78 3.38
C ILE A 243 -1.16 -10.50 3.22
N ARG A 244 -1.70 -9.50 2.47
CA ARG A 244 -1.03 -8.21 2.27
C ARG A 244 -0.85 -7.45 3.59
N ALA A 245 -1.88 -7.42 4.42
CA ALA A 245 -1.83 -6.76 5.72
C ALA A 245 -0.87 -7.48 6.68
N HIS A 246 -0.90 -8.82 6.70
CA HIS A 246 0.03 -9.61 7.53
C HIS A 246 1.49 -9.30 7.20
N SER A 247 1.83 -9.23 5.90
CA SER A 247 3.18 -8.88 5.46
C SER A 247 3.56 -7.44 5.87
N LEU A 248 2.61 -6.50 5.85
CA LEU A 248 2.83 -5.14 6.32
C LEU A 248 3.09 -5.11 7.83
N TYR A 249 2.23 -5.75 8.63
CA TYR A 249 2.35 -5.73 10.09
C TYR A 249 3.68 -6.32 10.55
N VAL A 250 4.10 -7.47 10.00
CA VAL A 250 5.39 -8.07 10.33
C VAL A 250 6.56 -7.12 10.02
N ARG A 251 6.56 -6.48 8.83
CA ARG A 251 7.59 -5.49 8.48
C ARG A 251 7.59 -4.26 9.38
N MET A 252 6.42 -3.89 9.93
CA MET A 252 6.28 -2.79 10.88
C MET A 252 6.61 -3.17 12.32
N GLY A 253 7.07 -4.40 12.56
CA GLY A 253 7.49 -4.88 13.89
C GLY A 253 6.36 -5.40 14.76
N TYR A 254 5.18 -5.67 14.19
CA TYR A 254 4.14 -6.39 14.90
C TYR A 254 4.47 -7.88 14.95
N GLN A 255 4.22 -8.49 16.08
CA GLN A 255 4.42 -9.92 16.32
C GLN A 255 3.08 -10.63 16.38
N TYR A 256 2.96 -11.74 15.68
CA TYR A 256 1.83 -12.64 15.81
C TYR A 256 1.75 -13.16 17.25
N SER A 257 0.61 -13.00 17.89
CA SER A 257 0.40 -13.28 19.32
C SER A 257 -0.74 -14.28 19.58
N GLY A 258 -1.17 -14.98 18.53
CA GLY A 258 -2.21 -15.99 18.62
C GLY A 258 -3.44 -15.69 17.75
N THR A 259 -4.50 -16.44 17.99
CA THR A 259 -5.79 -16.32 17.27
C THR A 259 -6.82 -15.75 18.22
N TYR A 260 -7.54 -14.72 17.78
CA TYR A 260 -8.63 -14.12 18.53
C TYR A 260 -9.95 -14.92 18.30
N PRO A 261 -10.95 -14.81 19.18
CA PRO A 261 -12.15 -15.68 19.15
C PRO A 261 -12.79 -15.88 17.79
N ASP A 262 -12.82 -14.89 16.92
CA ASP A 262 -13.42 -14.97 15.58
C ASP A 262 -12.49 -15.54 14.51
N SER A 263 -11.47 -16.31 14.92
CA SER A 263 -10.43 -16.88 14.04
C SER A 263 -9.55 -15.82 13.35
N GLU A 264 -9.53 -14.59 13.82
CA GLU A 264 -8.63 -13.55 13.35
C GLU A 264 -7.25 -13.68 13.99
N PHE A 265 -6.21 -13.37 13.26
CA PHE A 265 -4.85 -13.33 13.77
C PHE A 265 -4.62 -12.07 14.59
N LEU A 266 -4.19 -12.25 15.84
CA LEU A 266 -3.81 -11.17 16.75
C LEU A 266 -2.36 -10.78 16.52
N TYR A 267 -2.12 -9.49 16.32
CA TYR A 267 -0.80 -8.88 16.19
C TYR A 267 -0.60 -7.81 17.24
N ILE A 268 0.56 -7.82 17.91
CA ILE A 268 0.92 -6.83 18.92
C ILE A 268 2.28 -6.23 18.58
N LYS A 269 2.35 -4.91 18.54
CA LYS A 269 3.59 -4.16 18.49
C LYS A 269 3.85 -3.55 19.86
N ARG A 270 4.97 -3.93 20.49
CA ARG A 270 5.39 -3.38 21.78
C ARG A 270 6.37 -2.25 21.56
N TYR A 271 6.22 -1.18 22.30
CA TYR A 271 7.21 -0.10 22.32
C TYR A 271 8.24 -0.35 23.41
N PRO A 272 9.54 -0.08 23.12
CA PRO A 272 10.57 -0.10 24.15
C PRO A 272 10.18 0.86 25.28
N MET A 273 10.22 0.39 26.52
CA MET A 273 10.10 1.30 27.64
C MET A 273 11.40 2.09 27.75
N GLU A 274 11.35 3.39 27.54
CA GLU A 274 12.43 4.25 28.01
C GLU A 274 12.44 4.13 29.54
N CYS A 275 13.47 3.50 30.08
CA CYS A 275 13.77 3.59 31.50
C CYS A 275 14.01 5.07 31.78
N ARG A 276 13.00 5.78 32.30
CA ARG A 276 13.27 7.06 32.97
C ARG A 276 14.20 6.68 34.13
N ARG A 277 15.49 6.99 33.97
CA ARG A 277 16.41 6.98 35.11
C ARG A 277 15.87 8.00 36.10
N PRO A 278 15.84 7.66 37.38
CA PRO A 278 15.35 8.53 38.44
C PRO A 278 16.16 9.82 38.54
#